data_2527eb4222f604162b3b59f453eb8e4b
#
_entry.id   2527eb4222f604162b3b59f453eb8e4b
#
_cell.length_a   1.000
_cell.length_b   1.000
_cell.length_c   1.000
_cell.angle_alpha   90.00
_cell.angle_beta   90.00
_cell.angle_gamma   90.00
#
_symmetry.space_group_name_H-M   'P 1'
#
loop_
_entity.id
_entity.type
_entity.pdbx_description
1 polymer ?
#
loop_
_entity_poly.entity_id
_entity_poly.type
_entity_poly.pdbx_seq_one_letter_code
_entity_poly.pdbx_strand_id
1 'polypeptide(L)'
;NQSNGQNLTNTFLSQGADVILPVAGPVGLGTGAALEANGSGTMIWVDSDGYLTTDYGSLIITSVMKEIGAAVFDSIQEQVNGSFSNEPYVGTLENGGVGLAEFHDFEGQVPQDVVDRVAELQEQIISGELVIESPNAP
;
A
#
# COMPACT_ATOMS: atom_id res chain seq x y z
N ASN A 1 -10.15 -7.43 -14.78
CA ASN A 1 -9.79 -7.04 -16.13
C ASN A 1 -9.14 -5.66 -16.09
N GLN A 2 -7.89 -5.54 -16.56
CA GLN A 2 -7.11 -4.29 -16.55
C GLN A 2 -7.82 -3.14 -17.30
N SER A 3 -8.58 -3.45 -18.36
CA SER A 3 -9.36 -2.43 -19.07
C SER A 3 -10.39 -1.71 -18.17
N ASN A 4 -10.92 -2.40 -17.16
CA ASN A 4 -11.80 -1.75 -16.18
C ASN A 4 -11.03 -0.75 -15.31
N GLY A 5 -9.80 -1.09 -14.90
CA GLY A 5 -8.92 -0.18 -14.19
C GLY A 5 -8.63 1.08 -15.01
N GLN A 6 -8.26 0.91 -16.29
CA GLN A 6 -8.07 2.04 -17.21
C GLN A 6 -9.29 2.95 -17.33
N ASN A 7 -10.45 2.35 -17.56
CA ASN A 7 -11.69 3.12 -17.76
C ASN A 7 -12.08 3.90 -16.51
N LEU A 8 -11.99 3.28 -15.33
CA LEU A 8 -12.28 3.95 -14.07
C LEU A 8 -11.26 5.07 -13.78
N THR A 9 -9.97 4.82 -14.00
CA THR A 9 -8.92 5.81 -13.84
C THR A 9 -9.16 7.01 -14.77
N ASN A 10 -9.44 6.79 -16.04
CA ASN A 10 -9.78 7.86 -16.99
C ASN A 10 -11.00 8.68 -16.52
N THR A 11 -12.00 8.00 -15.93
CA THR A 11 -13.16 8.68 -15.37
C THR A 11 -12.77 9.57 -14.19
N PHE A 12 -11.95 9.06 -13.26
CA PHE A 12 -11.50 9.83 -12.10
C PHE A 12 -10.62 11.02 -12.49
N LEU A 13 -9.69 10.83 -13.43
CA LEU A 13 -8.87 11.92 -13.99
C LEU A 13 -9.73 13.01 -14.62
N SER A 14 -10.77 12.62 -15.37
CA SER A 14 -11.71 13.58 -15.97
C SER A 14 -12.53 14.38 -14.93
N GLN A 15 -12.64 13.85 -13.71
CA GLN A 15 -13.29 14.50 -12.56
C GLN A 15 -12.30 15.30 -11.69
N GLY A 16 -11.02 15.35 -12.08
CA GLY A 16 -9.99 16.13 -11.39
C GLY A 16 -9.24 15.37 -10.32
N ALA A 17 -9.31 14.04 -10.27
CA ALA A 17 -8.43 13.26 -9.41
C ALA A 17 -7.00 13.33 -9.92
N ASP A 18 -6.04 13.52 -9.03
CA ASP A 18 -4.60 13.60 -9.31
C ASP A 18 -3.82 12.46 -8.66
N VAL A 19 -4.39 11.80 -7.63
CA VAL A 19 -3.83 10.62 -6.97
C VAL A 19 -4.89 9.52 -6.92
N ILE A 20 -4.52 8.29 -7.32
CA ILE A 20 -5.43 7.15 -7.34
C ILE A 20 -4.84 5.99 -6.52
N LEU A 21 -5.64 5.40 -5.64
CA LEU A 21 -5.30 4.20 -4.87
C LEU A 21 -6.08 2.98 -5.42
N PRO A 22 -5.50 2.16 -6.32
CA PRO A 22 -6.18 1.02 -6.91
C PRO A 22 -6.10 -0.22 -6.01
N VAL A 23 -7.05 -0.39 -5.09
CA VAL A 23 -7.15 -1.61 -4.26
C VAL A 23 -7.91 -2.69 -5.03
N ALA A 24 -7.26 -3.31 -6.01
CA ALA A 24 -7.94 -4.18 -6.97
C ALA A 24 -7.04 -5.29 -7.57
N GLY A 25 -5.94 -5.63 -6.92
CA GLY A 25 -4.97 -6.60 -7.42
C GLY A 25 -4.49 -6.25 -8.84
N PRO A 26 -4.39 -7.22 -9.78
CA PRO A 26 -3.87 -6.98 -11.13
C PRO A 26 -4.65 -5.96 -11.96
N VAL A 27 -5.86 -5.58 -11.55
CA VAL A 27 -6.66 -4.51 -12.20
C VAL A 27 -5.97 -3.16 -12.03
N GLY A 28 -5.21 -2.96 -10.94
CA GLY A 28 -4.40 -1.77 -10.69
C GLY A 28 -3.36 -1.47 -11.78
N LEU A 29 -2.87 -2.49 -12.51
CA LEU A 29 -2.00 -2.27 -13.66
C LEU A 29 -2.69 -1.45 -14.77
N GLY A 30 -4.02 -1.54 -14.86
CA GLY A 30 -4.82 -0.69 -15.75
C GLY A 30 -4.80 0.79 -15.31
N THR A 31 -4.70 1.06 -14.01
CA THR A 31 -4.50 2.42 -13.50
C THR A 31 -3.16 2.99 -13.96
N GLY A 32 -2.07 2.23 -13.78
CA GLY A 32 -0.74 2.64 -14.26
C GLY A 32 -0.73 2.95 -15.75
N ALA A 33 -1.30 2.07 -16.57
CA ALA A 33 -1.42 2.28 -18.02
C ALA A 33 -2.23 3.53 -18.40
N ALA A 34 -3.28 3.85 -17.64
CA ALA A 34 -4.09 5.05 -17.89
C ALA A 34 -3.32 6.33 -17.51
N LEU A 35 -2.64 6.34 -16.36
CA LEU A 35 -1.83 7.46 -15.91
C LEU A 35 -0.68 7.76 -16.90
N GLU A 36 0.03 6.71 -17.34
CA GLU A 36 1.08 6.82 -18.34
C GLU A 36 0.55 7.40 -19.65
N ALA A 37 -0.57 6.88 -20.17
CA ALA A 37 -1.18 7.34 -21.41
C ALA A 37 -1.68 8.78 -21.33
N ASN A 38 -2.18 9.23 -20.17
CA ASN A 38 -2.62 10.61 -19.95
C ASN A 38 -1.46 11.58 -19.68
N GLY A 39 -0.29 11.08 -19.26
CA GLY A 39 0.86 11.90 -18.89
C GLY A 39 0.62 12.78 -17.66
N SER A 40 -0.32 12.41 -16.80
CA SER A 40 -0.70 13.18 -15.60
C SER A 40 -1.29 12.28 -14.53
N GLY A 41 -1.16 12.71 -13.26
CA GLY A 41 -1.60 11.97 -12.09
C GLY A 41 -0.57 10.95 -11.62
N THR A 42 -0.75 10.49 -10.41
CA THR A 42 0.10 9.52 -9.71
C THR A 42 -0.76 8.47 -9.02
N MET A 43 -0.14 7.45 -8.44
CA MET A 43 -0.89 6.45 -7.67
C MET A 43 -0.16 6.04 -6.39
N ILE A 44 -0.93 5.51 -5.46
CA ILE A 44 -0.44 4.76 -4.31
C ILE A 44 -0.73 3.29 -4.58
N TRP A 45 0.31 2.45 -4.59
CA TRP A 45 0.14 1.02 -4.85
C TRP A 45 -0.28 0.26 -3.59
N VAL A 46 -0.53 -1.06 -3.72
CA VAL A 46 -0.94 -1.92 -2.61
C VAL A 46 -0.27 -3.29 -2.66
N ASP A 47 -0.24 -3.95 -1.52
CA ASP A 47 0.23 -5.32 -1.25
C ASP A 47 1.76 -5.47 -1.27
N SER A 48 2.43 -5.05 -2.30
CA SER A 48 3.89 -5.05 -2.46
C SER A 48 4.39 -3.67 -2.84
N ASP A 49 5.70 -3.44 -2.78
CA ASP A 49 6.30 -2.23 -3.31
C ASP A 49 6.13 -2.19 -4.84
N GLY A 50 5.19 -1.39 -5.30
CA GLY A 50 4.84 -1.25 -6.70
C GLY A 50 5.96 -0.61 -7.54
N TYR A 51 6.82 0.20 -6.93
CA TYR A 51 8.00 0.75 -7.60
C TYR A 51 8.93 -0.35 -8.09
N LEU A 52 9.14 -1.39 -7.26
CA LEU A 52 10.02 -2.51 -7.57
C LEU A 52 9.35 -3.63 -8.37
N THR A 53 8.02 -3.73 -8.31
CA THR A 53 7.27 -4.90 -8.81
C THR A 53 6.40 -4.62 -10.03
N THR A 54 6.34 -3.38 -10.50
CA THR A 54 5.58 -2.99 -11.70
C THR A 54 6.44 -2.17 -12.67
N ASP A 55 5.98 -2.04 -13.91
CA ASP A 55 6.61 -1.16 -14.91
C ASP A 55 6.25 0.33 -14.71
N TYR A 56 5.42 0.64 -13.71
CA TYR A 56 4.88 1.99 -13.45
C TYR A 56 5.51 2.67 -12.23
N GLY A 57 6.68 2.22 -11.77
CA GLY A 57 7.33 2.72 -10.56
C GLY A 57 7.41 4.25 -10.49
N SER A 58 7.78 4.91 -11.59
CA SER A 58 7.88 6.39 -11.68
C SER A 58 6.55 7.14 -11.48
N LEU A 59 5.42 6.45 -11.46
CA LEU A 59 4.09 7.01 -11.21
C LEU A 59 3.57 6.68 -9.78
N ILE A 60 4.34 5.92 -9.00
CA ILE A 60 3.95 5.44 -7.67
C ILE A 60 4.62 6.28 -6.59
N ILE A 61 3.82 7.01 -5.81
CA ILE A 61 4.32 7.84 -4.71
C ILE A 61 4.85 6.96 -3.57
N THR A 62 4.10 5.94 -3.21
CA THR A 62 4.40 4.94 -2.19
C THR A 62 3.48 3.73 -2.38
N SER A 63 3.64 2.71 -1.56
CA SER A 63 2.78 1.52 -1.56
C SER A 63 2.33 1.16 -0.15
N VAL A 64 1.06 0.80 0.00
CA VAL A 64 0.54 0.19 1.23
C VAL A 64 0.94 -1.27 1.24
N MET A 65 1.93 -1.60 2.06
CA MET A 65 2.58 -2.90 2.09
C MET A 65 1.83 -3.91 2.95
N LYS A 66 1.86 -5.17 2.49
CA LYS A 66 1.55 -6.36 3.30
C LYS A 66 2.76 -7.27 3.26
N GLU A 67 3.39 -7.49 4.40
CA GLU A 67 4.61 -8.29 4.53
C GLU A 67 4.30 -9.79 4.57
N ILE A 68 3.68 -10.30 3.49
CA ILE A 68 3.22 -11.70 3.38
C ILE A 68 4.39 -12.68 3.54
N GLY A 69 5.57 -12.30 3.03
CA GLY A 69 6.78 -13.13 3.17
C GLY A 69 7.18 -13.33 4.63
N ALA A 70 7.14 -12.26 5.44
CA ALA A 70 7.42 -12.33 6.87
C ALA A 70 6.36 -13.18 7.60
N ALA A 71 5.08 -12.98 7.31
CA ALA A 71 3.99 -13.76 7.90
C ALA A 71 4.13 -15.28 7.63
N VAL A 72 4.51 -15.65 6.40
CA VAL A 72 4.77 -17.06 6.04
C VAL A 72 5.98 -17.60 6.78
N PHE A 73 7.07 -16.82 6.86
CA PHE A 73 8.28 -17.21 7.58
C PHE A 73 7.98 -17.44 9.07
N ASP A 74 7.27 -16.51 9.72
CA ASP A 74 6.92 -16.61 11.13
C ASP A 74 6.06 -17.84 11.42
N SER A 75 5.04 -18.11 10.57
CA SER A 75 4.20 -19.30 10.70
C SER A 75 4.98 -20.61 10.56
N ILE A 76 5.96 -20.66 9.66
CA ILE A 76 6.85 -21.81 9.54
C ILE A 76 7.75 -21.94 10.78
N GLN A 77 8.26 -20.83 11.27
CA GLN A 77 9.14 -20.82 12.46
C GLN A 77 8.38 -21.27 13.72
N GLU A 78 7.14 -20.86 13.89
CA GLU A 78 6.26 -21.37 14.96
C GLU A 78 6.10 -22.88 14.88
N GLN A 79 5.87 -23.42 13.70
CA GLN A 79 5.78 -24.87 13.50
C GLN A 79 7.07 -25.60 13.87
N VAL A 80 8.23 -25.06 13.46
CA VAL A 80 9.55 -25.64 13.77
C VAL A 80 9.83 -25.59 15.29
N ASN A 81 9.41 -24.52 15.96
CA ASN A 81 9.60 -24.34 17.40
C ASN A 81 8.55 -25.11 18.24
N GLY A 82 7.56 -25.75 17.63
CA GLY A 82 6.50 -26.49 18.32
C GLY A 82 5.48 -25.59 19.00
N SER A 83 5.41 -24.32 18.60
CA SER A 83 4.47 -23.29 19.11
C SER A 83 3.36 -22.94 18.13
N PHE A 84 3.23 -23.69 17.03
CA PHE A 84 2.20 -23.43 16.03
C PHE A 84 0.80 -23.41 16.64
N SER A 85 0.03 -22.39 16.27
CA SER A 85 -1.39 -22.30 16.59
C SER A 85 -2.22 -22.22 15.29
N ASN A 86 -3.52 -22.46 15.38
CA ASN A 86 -4.47 -22.28 14.27
C ASN A 86 -5.17 -20.92 14.33
N GLU A 87 -4.67 -20.00 15.16
CA GLU A 87 -5.19 -18.64 15.22
C GLU A 87 -4.75 -17.84 13.96
N PRO A 88 -5.61 -16.94 13.47
CA PRO A 88 -5.25 -16.10 12.33
C PRO A 88 -4.04 -15.22 12.64
N TYR A 89 -3.10 -15.16 11.69
CA TYR A 89 -2.05 -14.14 11.75
C TYR A 89 -2.64 -12.75 11.46
N VAL A 90 -2.38 -11.80 12.34
CA VAL A 90 -2.80 -10.40 12.16
C VAL A 90 -1.56 -9.53 11.99
N GLY A 91 -1.33 -9.03 10.76
CA GLY A 91 -0.28 -8.07 10.48
C GLY A 91 -0.67 -6.67 10.96
N THR A 92 0.19 -6.07 11.78
CA THR A 92 0.01 -4.73 12.33
C THR A 92 1.21 -3.85 11.97
N LEU A 93 1.11 -2.53 12.22
CA LEU A 93 2.25 -1.62 12.14
C LEU A 93 3.32 -1.97 13.20
N GLU A 94 2.89 -2.41 14.39
CA GLU A 94 3.77 -2.77 15.50
C GLU A 94 4.62 -4.02 15.19
N ASN A 95 4.03 -5.06 14.60
CA ASN A 95 4.77 -6.29 14.25
C ASN A 95 5.41 -6.25 12.85
N GLY A 96 5.27 -5.13 12.13
CA GLY A 96 5.81 -4.95 10.78
C GLY A 96 5.07 -5.75 9.71
N GLY A 97 3.90 -6.31 10.00
CA GLY A 97 3.10 -7.08 9.03
C GLY A 97 2.42 -6.22 7.97
N VAL A 98 2.29 -4.92 8.24
CA VAL A 98 1.85 -3.88 7.29
C VAL A 98 2.69 -2.63 7.44
N GLY A 99 2.75 -1.79 6.41
CA GLY A 99 3.50 -0.56 6.43
C GLY A 99 3.36 0.23 5.13
N LEU A 100 4.20 1.24 4.97
CA LEU A 100 4.35 1.98 3.72
C LEU A 100 5.73 1.73 3.12
N ALA A 101 5.82 1.63 1.80
CA ALA A 101 7.08 1.63 1.08
C ALA A 101 7.73 3.03 1.13
N GLU A 102 9.01 3.09 0.79
CA GLU A 102 9.72 4.35 0.57
C GLU A 102 9.09 5.17 -0.56
N PHE A 103 9.36 6.46 -0.59
CA PHE A 103 8.83 7.35 -1.63
C PHE A 103 9.61 7.27 -2.96
N HIS A 104 10.77 6.60 -3.01
CA HIS A 104 11.59 6.39 -4.19
C HIS A 104 11.80 7.68 -5.02
N ASP A 105 11.33 7.71 -6.26
CA ASP A 105 11.47 8.89 -7.14
C ASP A 105 10.73 10.13 -6.62
N PHE A 106 9.82 9.96 -5.66
CA PHE A 106 9.09 11.06 -5.00
C PHE A 106 9.77 11.52 -3.70
N GLU A 107 10.91 10.93 -3.32
CA GLU A 107 11.68 11.42 -2.17
C GLU A 107 12.06 12.90 -2.36
N GLY A 108 11.76 13.72 -1.35
CA GLY A 108 11.94 15.17 -1.40
C GLY A 108 10.92 15.93 -2.25
N GLN A 109 10.01 15.25 -2.95
CA GLN A 109 8.86 15.88 -3.62
C GLN A 109 7.61 15.88 -2.74
N VAL A 110 7.46 14.86 -1.88
CA VAL A 110 6.42 14.86 -0.85
C VAL A 110 6.75 15.94 0.19
N PRO A 111 5.82 16.86 0.51
CA PRO A 111 6.05 17.90 1.50
C PRO A 111 6.49 17.31 2.86
N GLN A 112 7.48 17.91 3.51
CA GLN A 112 8.05 17.38 4.75
C GLN A 112 7.01 17.29 5.88
N ASP A 113 6.09 18.22 5.96
CA ASP A 113 5.00 18.20 6.93
C ASP A 113 4.03 17.00 6.73
N VAL A 114 3.87 16.53 5.48
CA VAL A 114 3.11 15.29 5.18
C VAL A 114 3.90 14.08 5.64
N VAL A 115 5.21 14.01 5.35
CA VAL A 115 6.08 12.92 5.79
C VAL A 115 6.07 12.81 7.32
N ASP A 116 6.27 13.94 8.01
CA ASP A 116 6.27 14.00 9.47
C ASP A 116 4.90 13.57 10.04
N ARG A 117 3.81 14.01 9.42
CA ARG A 117 2.46 13.64 9.84
C ARG A 117 2.17 12.16 9.67
N VAL A 118 2.64 11.54 8.59
CA VAL A 118 2.51 10.09 8.37
C VAL A 118 3.27 9.31 9.45
N ALA A 119 4.50 9.73 9.78
CA ALA A 119 5.28 9.10 10.85
C ALA A 119 4.60 9.24 12.22
N GLU A 120 4.09 10.44 12.55
CA GLU A 120 3.34 10.68 13.78
C GLU A 120 2.09 9.79 13.89
N LEU A 121 1.31 9.67 12.79
CA LEU A 121 0.12 8.82 12.76
C LEU A 121 0.46 7.34 12.97
N GLN A 122 1.57 6.88 12.39
CA GLN A 122 2.05 5.52 12.61
C GLN A 122 2.37 5.26 14.09
N GLU A 123 3.08 6.17 14.74
CA GLU A 123 3.38 6.06 16.18
C GLU A 123 2.11 6.10 17.05
N GLN A 124 1.17 6.99 16.73
CA GLN A 124 -0.10 7.07 17.45
C GLN A 124 -0.94 5.79 17.34
N ILE A 125 -0.93 5.13 16.17
CA ILE A 125 -1.61 3.85 15.97
C ILE A 125 -0.90 2.75 16.78
N ILE A 126 0.43 2.67 16.71
CA ILE A 126 1.23 1.67 17.45
C ILE A 126 1.05 1.83 18.97
N SER A 127 1.06 3.05 19.47
CA SER A 127 0.86 3.32 20.90
C SER A 127 -0.59 3.15 21.38
N GLY A 128 -1.55 3.02 20.46
CA GLY A 128 -2.98 2.97 20.77
C GLY A 128 -3.61 4.32 21.10
N GLU A 129 -2.87 5.42 20.94
CA GLU A 129 -3.43 6.77 21.07
C GLU A 129 -4.47 7.06 19.98
N LEU A 130 -4.18 6.60 18.75
CA LEU A 130 -5.12 6.63 17.63
C LEU A 130 -5.65 5.22 17.36
N VAL A 131 -6.93 5.00 17.66
CA VAL A 131 -7.62 3.75 17.36
C VAL A 131 -8.31 3.86 16.00
N ILE A 132 -8.00 2.91 15.10
CA ILE A 132 -8.68 2.81 13.81
C ILE A 132 -9.90 1.91 13.98
N GLU A 133 -11.08 2.50 13.93
CA GLU A 133 -12.33 1.75 13.95
C GLU A 133 -12.73 1.33 12.54
N SER A 134 -12.97 0.04 12.35
CA SER A 134 -13.47 -0.52 11.09
C SER A 134 -14.46 -1.64 11.38
N PRO A 135 -15.60 -1.70 10.69
CA PRO A 135 -16.52 -2.82 10.80
C PRO A 135 -15.93 -4.14 10.27
N ASN A 136 -14.79 -4.08 9.58
CA ASN A 136 -14.07 -5.22 9.02
C ASN A 136 -12.74 -5.46 9.75
N ALA A 137 -12.51 -4.84 10.90
CA ALA A 137 -11.34 -5.17 11.73
C ALA A 137 -11.41 -6.63 12.18
N PRO A 138 -10.30 -7.38 12.21
CA PRO A 138 -10.23 -8.76 12.63
C PRO A 138 -10.59 -8.93 14.12
#